data_69e5fd7046703fb968172bacde047b4b
#
_entry.id   69e5fd7046703fb968172bacde047b4b
#
_cell.length_a   1.000
_cell.length_b   1.000
_cell.length_c   1.000
_cell.angle_alpha   90.00
_cell.angle_beta   90.00
_cell.angle_gamma   90.00
#
_symmetry.space_group_name_H-M   'P 1'
#
loop_
_entity.id
_entity.type
_entity.pdbx_description
1 polymer ?
#
loop_
_entity_poly.entity_id
_entity_poly.type
_entity_poly.pdbx_seq_one_letter_code
_entity_poly.pdbx_strand_id
1 'polypeptide(L)'
;MADDEKAKLYQQIVSRADEQRIVERMRLHGFWPADKPLPKDPPDEVRERQQVEAELAHLRREHSTVRDPEKALAQERIRRWQESKKRRADRKVQKLQEQVRRREAWKKTRDANIVHTGEGFSAGLQQKNSDAAALQARGLPVANDSPELANLIGIKLSTLRWLTYHRKGATVVHYHRYSISKKTGGLRYISAPKAALRQAQEWVLQNILSRLPVEPQAHGFVLERSVVSNALPHVNKNVVINLDLKDFFPSITFRRVKGLFRQVGYGEHVATVLALLCTEPPRVATELDGKVYHVALGQRVLPQGACTSPAITNLLCRRLDRRLAGLAKRHDFAYTRYADDLTFSGENGKAVGRLLRSVRSILTSEGFAEHPRKTKVMRRASRQEVTGLTVNVRPTVSRKEVRQLRAIIHNVARHGLESQNRSDHPDFEGHLRGRVQFVRMVDPQRGEPLLAALHRALGTSAGDGTANIS
;
A
#
# COMPACT_ATOMS: atom_id res chain seq x y z
N MET A 1 -28.22 3.89 46.82
CA MET A 1 -27.90 2.48 47.12
C MET A 1 -26.63 1.97 46.47
N ALA A 2 -26.31 2.34 45.22
CA ALA A 2 -25.07 1.88 44.57
C ALA A 2 -23.74 2.45 45.12
N ASP A 3 -23.75 3.64 45.71
CA ASP A 3 -22.54 4.27 46.24
C ASP A 3 -22.15 3.78 47.64
N ASP A 4 -23.12 3.35 48.45
CA ASP A 4 -22.90 2.84 49.79
C ASP A 4 -22.39 1.37 49.73
N GLU A 5 -22.80 0.59 48.73
CA GLU A 5 -22.23 -0.74 48.49
C GLU A 5 -20.79 -0.67 47.94
N LYS A 6 -20.51 0.29 47.06
CA LYS A 6 -19.15 0.54 46.60
C LYS A 6 -18.22 1.01 47.72
N ALA A 7 -18.71 1.88 48.61
CA ALA A 7 -17.94 2.34 49.75
C ALA A 7 -17.65 1.19 50.76
N LYS A 8 -18.62 0.29 50.98
CA LYS A 8 -18.43 -0.90 51.82
C LYS A 8 -17.49 -1.92 51.16
N LEU A 9 -17.62 -2.13 49.85
CA LEU A 9 -16.70 -2.98 49.09
C LEU A 9 -15.26 -2.41 49.10
N TYR A 10 -15.13 -1.11 48.97
CA TYR A 10 -13.85 -0.40 49.03
C TYR A 10 -13.21 -0.51 50.43
N GLN A 11 -13.98 -0.33 51.52
CA GLN A 11 -13.49 -0.54 52.89
C GLN A 11 -13.14 -2.02 53.15
N GLN A 12 -13.87 -2.99 52.63
CA GLN A 12 -13.51 -4.40 52.72
C GLN A 12 -12.25 -4.78 51.95
N ILE A 13 -12.03 -4.15 50.81
CA ILE A 13 -10.82 -4.33 49.97
C ILE A 13 -9.61 -3.69 50.66
N VAL A 14 -9.76 -2.49 51.20
CA VAL A 14 -8.68 -1.76 51.90
C VAL A 14 -8.33 -2.42 53.23
N SER A 15 -9.30 -2.95 53.96
CA SER A 15 -9.05 -3.63 55.25
C SER A 15 -8.49 -5.07 55.15
N ARG A 16 -8.57 -5.68 53.96
CA ARG A 16 -8.11 -7.08 53.74
C ARG A 16 -6.93 -7.24 52.79
N ALA A 17 -6.51 -6.21 52.10
CA ALA A 17 -5.40 -6.29 51.18
C ALA A 17 -4.23 -5.49 51.70
N ASP A 18 -3.04 -6.09 51.74
CA ASP A 18 -1.78 -5.37 51.90
C ASP A 18 -1.79 -4.16 50.97
N GLU A 19 -1.76 -2.94 51.49
CA GLU A 19 -1.79 -1.68 50.73
C GLU A 19 -0.68 -1.69 49.67
N GLN A 20 0.45 -2.26 49.92
CA GLN A 20 1.53 -2.48 48.96
C GLN A 20 1.08 -3.28 47.74
N ARG A 21 0.23 -4.27 47.91
CA ARG A 21 -0.28 -5.13 46.84
C ARG A 21 -1.28 -4.42 45.93
N ILE A 22 -2.03 -3.48 46.46
CA ILE A 22 -2.97 -2.64 45.70
C ILE A 22 -2.18 -1.65 44.82
N VAL A 23 -1.18 -0.99 45.41
CA VAL A 23 -0.35 -0.01 44.72
C VAL A 23 0.52 -0.69 43.64
N GLU A 24 1.04 -1.89 43.85
CA GLU A 24 1.75 -2.68 42.85
C GLU A 24 0.84 -3.05 41.68
N ARG A 25 -0.42 -3.45 41.91
CA ARG A 25 -1.40 -3.70 40.87
C ARG A 25 -1.77 -2.42 40.13
N MET A 26 -1.92 -1.30 40.82
CA MET A 26 -2.17 0.00 40.22
C MET A 26 -1.03 0.42 39.29
N ARG A 27 0.23 0.15 39.65
CA ARG A 27 1.40 0.34 38.77
C ARG A 27 1.36 -0.56 37.55
N LEU A 28 1.03 -1.84 37.71
CA LEU A 28 0.94 -2.81 36.63
C LEU A 28 -0.08 -2.42 35.57
N HIS A 29 -1.22 -1.88 36.00
CA HIS A 29 -2.31 -1.49 35.11
C HIS A 29 -2.23 -0.03 34.65
N GLY A 30 -1.19 0.71 35.04
CA GLY A 30 -0.95 2.10 34.59
C GLY A 30 -1.79 3.16 35.33
N PHE A 31 -2.46 2.81 36.42
CA PHE A 31 -3.21 3.74 37.27
C PHE A 31 -2.31 4.50 38.27
N TRP A 32 -1.07 4.04 38.48
CA TRP A 32 -0.06 4.72 39.31
C TRP A 32 1.22 4.91 38.50
N PRO A 33 1.80 6.13 38.45
CA PRO A 33 3.04 6.39 37.73
C PRO A 33 4.21 5.60 38.31
N ALA A 34 5.03 4.99 37.45
CA ALA A 34 6.16 4.17 37.90
C ALA A 34 7.29 4.96 38.58
N ASP A 35 7.36 6.26 38.29
CA ASP A 35 8.36 7.22 38.77
C ASP A 35 7.99 7.88 40.13
N LYS A 36 6.76 7.69 40.63
CA LYS A 36 6.36 8.23 41.91
C LYS A 36 6.65 7.23 43.04
N PRO A 37 7.22 7.72 44.14
CA PRO A 37 7.42 6.89 45.32
C PRO A 37 6.08 6.39 45.88
N LEU A 38 6.09 5.21 46.48
CA LEU A 38 4.94 4.66 47.21
C LEU A 38 4.51 5.63 48.32
N PRO A 39 3.24 5.69 48.67
CA PRO A 39 2.78 6.44 49.83
C PRO A 39 3.58 5.93 51.07
N LYS A 40 4.01 6.88 51.91
CA LYS A 40 4.68 6.51 53.14
C LYS A 40 3.76 5.66 54.02
N ASP A 41 4.35 4.68 54.69
CA ASP A 41 3.61 3.81 55.63
C ASP A 41 2.72 4.60 56.58
N PRO A 42 1.63 3.99 57.08
CA PRO A 42 0.73 4.64 58.04
C PRO A 42 1.46 5.00 59.34
N PRO A 43 0.89 5.90 60.10
CA PRO A 43 1.59 6.62 61.20
C PRO A 43 2.18 5.74 62.28
N ASP A 44 3.04 6.35 63.05
CA ASP A 44 3.99 5.80 64.03
C ASP A 44 3.45 4.66 64.94
N GLU A 45 2.15 4.58 65.17
CA GLU A 45 1.52 3.55 66.00
C GLU A 45 1.70 2.09 65.45
N VAL A 46 1.84 1.90 64.17
CA VAL A 46 2.10 0.56 63.57
C VAL A 46 3.56 0.16 63.79
N ARG A 47 4.50 1.13 63.79
CA ARG A 47 5.90 0.89 64.08
C ARG A 47 6.13 0.55 65.54
N GLU A 48 5.50 1.28 66.46
CA GLU A 48 5.58 0.95 67.92
C GLU A 48 5.00 -0.42 68.18
N ARG A 49 3.87 -0.78 67.56
CA ARG A 49 3.28 -2.13 67.71
C ARG A 49 4.20 -3.23 67.20
N GLN A 50 4.84 -3.02 66.04
CA GLN A 50 5.79 -3.98 65.48
C GLN A 50 7.07 -4.09 66.32
N GLN A 51 7.53 -2.99 66.91
CA GLN A 51 8.67 -3.00 67.81
C GLN A 51 8.36 -3.74 69.13
N VAL A 52 7.21 -3.47 69.73
CA VAL A 52 6.76 -4.15 70.96
C VAL A 52 6.49 -5.63 70.73
N GLU A 53 5.91 -6.02 69.60
CA GLU A 53 5.70 -7.42 69.22
C GLU A 53 7.03 -8.14 68.91
N ALA A 54 7.98 -7.46 68.30
CA ALA A 54 9.33 -7.99 68.07
C ALA A 54 10.12 -8.20 69.38
N GLU A 55 10.00 -7.26 70.33
CA GLU A 55 10.62 -7.35 71.64
C GLU A 55 10.00 -8.42 72.55
N LEU A 56 8.69 -8.54 72.56
CA LEU A 56 7.94 -9.62 73.18
C LEU A 56 8.28 -11.00 72.57
N ALA A 57 8.45 -11.07 71.31
CA ALA A 57 8.87 -12.29 70.63
C ALA A 57 10.31 -12.66 70.91
N HIS A 58 11.19 -11.66 71.10
CA HIS A 58 12.58 -11.87 71.49
C HIS A 58 12.67 -12.40 72.98
N LEU A 59 11.97 -11.75 73.87
CA LEU A 59 11.93 -12.16 75.29
C LEU A 59 11.32 -13.57 75.50
N ARG A 60 10.26 -13.90 74.73
CA ARG A 60 9.68 -15.25 74.74
C ARG A 60 10.61 -16.32 74.17
N ARG A 61 11.46 -15.96 73.22
CA ARG A 61 12.49 -16.86 72.65
C ARG A 61 13.60 -17.14 73.65
N GLU A 62 14.12 -16.12 74.28
CA GLU A 62 15.16 -16.31 75.32
C GLU A 62 14.71 -17.21 76.46
N HIS A 63 13.45 -17.10 76.87
CA HIS A 63 12.88 -17.92 77.93
C HIS A 63 12.53 -19.35 77.53
N SER A 64 12.24 -19.60 76.26
CA SER A 64 11.78 -20.91 75.78
C SER A 64 12.86 -21.81 75.18
N THR A 65 14.04 -21.25 74.82
CA THR A 65 15.11 -22.02 74.18
C THR A 65 15.91 -22.94 75.13
N VAL A 66 15.67 -22.89 76.41
CA VAL A 66 16.55 -23.60 77.42
C VAL A 66 16.03 -25.02 77.80
N ARG A 67 14.78 -25.42 77.47
CA ARG A 67 14.23 -26.67 78.01
C ARG A 67 13.42 -27.63 77.15
N ASP A 68 13.19 -27.34 75.87
CA ASP A 68 12.25 -28.18 75.07
C ASP A 68 12.64 -28.32 73.60
N PRO A 69 13.22 -29.45 73.15
CA PRO A 69 13.65 -29.64 71.73
C PRO A 69 12.50 -29.66 70.77
N GLU A 70 11.27 -29.98 71.18
CA GLU A 70 10.10 -29.94 70.29
C GLU A 70 9.69 -28.50 69.96
N LYS A 71 9.79 -27.58 70.90
CA LYS A 71 9.53 -26.16 70.72
C LYS A 71 10.58 -25.51 69.80
N ALA A 72 11.84 -25.89 69.89
CA ALA A 72 12.92 -25.42 69.02
C ALA A 72 12.69 -25.87 67.57
N LEU A 73 12.24 -27.09 67.35
CA LEU A 73 11.91 -27.63 66.08
C LEU A 73 10.66 -26.94 65.43
N ALA A 74 9.65 -26.65 66.25
CA ALA A 74 8.49 -25.92 65.86
C ALA A 74 8.80 -24.48 65.42
N GLN A 75 9.67 -23.78 66.15
CA GLN A 75 10.17 -22.45 65.84
C GLN A 75 10.99 -22.44 64.53
N GLU A 76 11.86 -23.43 64.33
CA GLU A 76 12.61 -23.54 63.08
C GLU A 76 11.72 -23.82 61.88
N ARG A 77 10.63 -24.60 61.99
CA ARG A 77 9.63 -24.80 60.95
C ARG A 77 8.91 -23.50 60.62
N ILE A 78 8.52 -22.71 61.61
CA ILE A 78 7.87 -21.42 61.42
C ILE A 78 8.82 -20.44 60.72
N ARG A 79 10.10 -20.39 61.15
CA ARG A 79 11.12 -19.55 60.52
C ARG A 79 11.29 -19.90 59.02
N ARG A 80 11.49 -21.21 58.72
CA ARG A 80 11.63 -21.68 57.33
C ARG A 80 10.39 -21.38 56.50
N TRP A 81 9.20 -21.49 57.09
CA TRP A 81 7.96 -21.13 56.41
C TRP A 81 7.87 -19.63 56.11
N GLN A 82 8.23 -18.78 57.07
CA GLN A 82 8.28 -17.33 56.90
C GLN A 82 9.28 -16.93 55.82
N GLU A 83 10.49 -17.48 55.86
CA GLU A 83 11.52 -17.26 54.84
C GLU A 83 11.04 -17.69 53.45
N SER A 84 10.40 -18.85 53.36
CA SER A 84 9.83 -19.33 52.10
C SER A 84 8.74 -18.40 51.60
N LYS A 85 7.87 -17.90 52.47
CA LYS A 85 6.82 -16.94 52.18
C LYS A 85 7.43 -15.61 51.69
N LYS A 86 8.45 -15.11 52.35
CA LYS A 86 9.20 -13.91 51.95
C LYS A 86 9.86 -14.09 50.60
N ARG A 87 10.58 -15.18 50.35
CA ARG A 87 11.21 -15.48 49.06
C ARG A 87 10.20 -15.57 47.92
N ARG A 88 8.99 -16.11 48.20
CA ARG A 88 7.90 -16.13 47.18
C ARG A 88 7.36 -14.73 46.90
N ALA A 89 7.22 -13.88 47.92
CA ALA A 89 6.77 -12.50 47.74
C ALA A 89 7.80 -11.71 46.93
N ASP A 90 9.10 -11.78 47.34
CA ASP A 90 10.19 -11.11 46.63
C ASP A 90 10.28 -11.52 45.15
N ARG A 91 10.16 -12.83 44.85
CA ARG A 91 10.13 -13.32 43.45
C ARG A 91 8.94 -12.78 42.67
N LYS A 92 7.79 -12.62 43.35
CA LYS A 92 6.59 -12.07 42.71
C LYS A 92 6.78 -10.59 42.38
N VAL A 93 7.37 -9.81 43.29
CA VAL A 93 7.70 -8.39 43.07
C VAL A 93 8.72 -8.24 41.95
N GLN A 94 9.78 -9.03 41.93
CA GLN A 94 10.80 -9.02 40.89
C GLN A 94 10.20 -9.31 39.49
N LYS A 95 9.34 -10.34 39.40
CA LYS A 95 8.64 -10.67 38.16
C LYS A 95 7.76 -9.52 37.69
N LEU A 96 7.07 -8.86 38.58
CA LEU A 96 6.20 -7.74 38.32
C LEU A 96 7.00 -6.54 37.76
N GLN A 97 8.09 -6.19 38.45
CA GLN A 97 8.99 -5.11 38.02
C GLN A 97 9.62 -5.40 36.65
N GLU A 98 10.00 -6.65 36.39
CA GLU A 98 10.54 -7.05 35.11
C GLU A 98 9.49 -6.92 33.99
N GLN A 99 8.23 -7.30 34.27
CA GLN A 99 7.14 -7.13 33.32
C GLN A 99 6.87 -5.65 32.99
N VAL A 100 6.86 -4.78 34.00
CA VAL A 100 6.71 -3.33 33.81
C VAL A 100 7.85 -2.78 32.96
N ARG A 101 9.10 -3.11 33.29
CA ARG A 101 10.28 -2.68 32.54
C ARG A 101 10.24 -3.16 31.07
N ARG A 102 9.85 -4.42 30.83
CA ARG A 102 9.70 -4.96 29.48
C ARG A 102 8.60 -4.22 28.70
N ARG A 103 7.49 -3.89 29.37
CA ARG A 103 6.38 -3.15 28.76
C ARG A 103 6.78 -1.72 28.39
N GLU A 104 7.49 -1.02 29.26
CA GLU A 104 8.00 0.32 28.98
C GLU A 104 9.04 0.33 27.86
N ALA A 105 9.98 -0.60 27.86
CA ALA A 105 10.94 -0.76 26.79
C ALA A 105 10.26 -1.04 25.45
N TRP A 106 9.25 -1.93 25.45
CA TRP A 106 8.47 -2.20 24.24
C TRP A 106 7.68 -0.98 23.76
N LYS A 107 7.09 -0.21 24.69
CA LYS A 107 6.39 1.05 24.36
C LYS A 107 7.34 2.06 23.70
N LYS A 108 8.52 2.27 24.26
CA LYS A 108 9.55 3.13 23.66
C LYS A 108 9.92 2.67 22.25
N THR A 109 10.18 1.38 22.06
CA THR A 109 10.51 0.81 20.76
C THR A 109 9.36 0.97 19.75
N ARG A 110 8.12 0.72 20.19
CA ARG A 110 6.91 0.90 19.36
C ARG A 110 6.73 2.35 18.95
N ASP A 111 6.95 3.30 19.86
CA ASP A 111 6.72 4.72 19.59
C ASP A 111 7.84 5.31 18.73
N ALA A 112 9.04 4.74 18.80
CA ALA A 112 10.19 5.14 17.97
C ALA A 112 10.19 4.56 16.57
N ASN A 113 9.45 3.47 16.28
CA ASN A 113 9.50 2.83 14.93
C ASN A 113 8.23 2.01 14.63
N ILE A 114 8.09 1.57 13.38
CA ILE A 114 7.06 0.60 13.00
C ILE A 114 7.61 -0.81 13.25
N VAL A 115 7.17 -1.44 14.34
CA VAL A 115 7.58 -2.79 14.74
C VAL A 115 6.60 -3.87 14.31
N HIS A 116 5.39 -3.47 13.93
CA HIS A 116 4.33 -4.39 13.51
C HIS A 116 3.42 -3.73 12.47
N THR A 117 3.16 -4.43 11.37
CA THR A 117 2.35 -3.96 10.24
C THR A 117 1.12 -4.83 9.98
N GLY A 118 0.78 -5.70 10.92
CA GLY A 118 -0.32 -6.65 10.80
C GLY A 118 0.16 -8.08 10.50
N GLU A 119 -0.77 -9.00 10.55
CA GLU A 119 -0.52 -10.43 10.35
C GLU A 119 0.02 -10.70 8.93
N GLY A 120 1.11 -11.44 8.84
CA GLY A 120 1.74 -11.85 7.57
C GLY A 120 2.66 -10.80 6.93
N PHE A 121 2.79 -9.58 7.49
CA PHE A 121 3.58 -8.49 6.90
C PHE A 121 4.68 -7.94 7.82
N SER A 122 4.83 -8.46 9.03
CA SER A 122 5.80 -7.95 10.00
C SER A 122 7.16 -8.65 9.96
N ALA A 123 7.31 -9.70 9.15
CA ALA A 123 8.59 -10.39 8.99
C ALA A 123 9.63 -9.48 8.34
N GLY A 124 10.85 -9.45 8.90
CA GLY A 124 11.97 -8.66 8.37
C GLY A 124 11.98 -7.18 8.78
N LEU A 125 11.00 -6.68 9.56
CA LEU A 125 11.00 -5.28 10.03
C LEU A 125 12.18 -4.93 10.95
N GLN A 126 12.93 -5.91 11.45
CA GLN A 126 14.16 -5.70 12.22
C GLN A 126 15.38 -5.39 11.32
N GLN A 127 15.30 -5.70 10.03
CA GLN A 127 16.40 -5.49 9.09
C GLN A 127 16.30 -4.09 8.48
N LYS A 128 17.00 -3.13 9.08
CA LYS A 128 16.91 -1.70 8.76
C LYS A 128 17.97 -1.22 7.77
N ASN A 129 18.99 -2.00 7.47
CA ASN A 129 20.12 -1.57 6.66
C ASN A 129 19.74 -1.53 5.17
N SER A 130 19.66 -0.31 4.63
CA SER A 130 19.58 -0.06 3.19
C SER A 130 20.98 0.06 2.60
N ASP A 131 21.13 -0.29 1.34
CA ASP A 131 22.36 -0.08 0.57
C ASP A 131 22.43 1.41 0.13
N ALA A 132 23.00 2.23 1.00
CA ALA A 132 23.12 3.67 0.77
C ALA A 132 23.91 3.99 -0.50
N ALA A 133 24.96 3.24 -0.80
CA ALA A 133 25.79 3.46 -1.99
C ALA A 133 24.99 3.18 -3.27
N ALA A 134 24.26 2.06 -3.31
CA ALA A 134 23.41 1.71 -4.44
C ALA A 134 22.25 2.70 -4.65
N LEU A 135 21.66 3.22 -3.57
CA LEU A 135 20.60 4.23 -3.64
C LEU A 135 21.15 5.58 -4.15
N GLN A 136 22.26 6.05 -3.59
CA GLN A 136 22.90 7.29 -4.01
C GLN A 136 23.36 7.26 -5.47
N ALA A 137 23.95 6.15 -5.91
CA ALA A 137 24.33 5.95 -7.32
C ALA A 137 23.14 6.06 -8.29
N ARG A 138 21.91 5.84 -7.82
CA ARG A 138 20.68 5.99 -8.59
C ARG A 138 19.97 7.34 -8.35
N GLY A 139 20.56 8.23 -7.55
CA GLY A 139 19.93 9.50 -7.16
C GLY A 139 18.68 9.33 -6.31
N LEU A 140 18.57 8.23 -5.56
CA LEU A 140 17.39 7.91 -4.75
C LEU A 140 17.58 8.33 -3.28
N PRO A 141 16.50 8.70 -2.59
CA PRO A 141 16.56 9.04 -1.18
C PRO A 141 16.95 7.82 -0.34
N VAL A 142 17.87 8.00 0.59
CA VAL A 142 18.29 6.95 1.52
C VAL A 142 17.41 6.98 2.75
N ALA A 143 16.85 5.83 3.12
CA ALA A 143 16.13 5.62 4.36
C ALA A 143 16.43 4.21 4.89
N ASN A 144 16.73 4.10 6.18
CA ASN A 144 17.04 2.84 6.85
C ASN A 144 15.85 2.32 7.67
N ASP A 145 14.97 3.24 8.11
CA ASP A 145 13.83 2.88 8.94
C ASP A 145 12.61 3.77 8.67
N SER A 146 11.52 3.52 9.43
CA SER A 146 10.26 4.23 9.24
C SER A 146 10.28 5.70 9.67
N PRO A 147 10.97 6.13 10.73
CA PRO A 147 11.15 7.55 11.03
C PRO A 147 11.82 8.33 9.91
N GLU A 148 12.93 7.84 9.38
CA GLU A 148 13.63 8.47 8.26
C GLU A 148 12.72 8.56 7.03
N LEU A 149 12.04 7.46 6.71
CA LEU A 149 11.09 7.44 5.59
C LEU A 149 9.92 8.41 5.81
N ALA A 150 9.36 8.49 7.02
CA ALA A 150 8.26 9.41 7.34
C ALA A 150 8.69 10.88 7.18
N ASN A 151 9.90 11.21 7.64
CA ASN A 151 10.49 12.55 7.48
C ASN A 151 10.68 12.89 6.00
N LEU A 152 11.21 11.98 5.19
CA LEU A 152 11.38 12.17 3.75
C LEU A 152 10.04 12.41 3.03
N ILE A 153 8.99 11.67 3.40
CA ILE A 153 7.64 11.86 2.84
C ILE A 153 6.97 13.15 3.35
N GLY A 154 7.44 13.70 4.47
CA GLY A 154 6.83 14.88 5.11
C GLY A 154 5.57 14.55 5.91
N ILE A 155 5.47 13.35 6.51
CA ILE A 155 4.34 12.91 7.33
C ILE A 155 4.80 12.44 8.71
N LYS A 156 3.88 12.47 9.70
CA LYS A 156 4.18 11.93 11.04
C LYS A 156 4.35 10.40 10.97
N LEU A 157 5.25 9.85 11.80
CA LEU A 157 5.44 8.39 11.92
C LEU A 157 4.15 7.66 12.28
N SER A 158 3.29 8.29 13.10
CA SER A 158 1.96 7.75 13.45
C SER A 158 1.05 7.61 12.22
N THR A 159 1.10 8.58 11.30
CA THR A 159 0.37 8.55 10.03
C THR A 159 0.92 7.44 9.13
N LEU A 160 2.24 7.34 8.99
CA LEU A 160 2.86 6.26 8.20
C LEU A 160 2.48 4.88 8.75
N ARG A 161 2.53 4.71 10.06
CA ARG A 161 2.08 3.47 10.74
C ARG A 161 0.62 3.15 10.44
N TRP A 162 -0.27 4.14 10.52
CA TRP A 162 -1.69 3.99 10.23
C TRP A 162 -1.97 3.59 8.78
N LEU A 163 -1.28 4.20 7.81
CA LEU A 163 -1.41 3.91 6.39
C LEU A 163 -0.91 2.50 6.02
N THR A 164 0.10 1.99 6.73
CA THR A 164 0.74 0.71 6.42
C THR A 164 0.21 -0.47 7.23
N TYR A 165 -0.63 -0.21 8.24
CA TYR A 165 -1.16 -1.28 9.09
C TYR A 165 -2.22 -2.12 8.37
N HIS A 166 -1.93 -3.42 8.19
CA HIS A 166 -2.85 -4.37 7.58
C HIS A 166 -3.79 -4.99 8.62
N ARG A 167 -5.10 -4.96 8.32
CA ARG A 167 -6.16 -5.67 9.09
C ARG A 167 -6.99 -6.51 8.15
N LYS A 168 -7.33 -7.75 8.52
CA LYS A 168 -8.27 -8.59 7.77
C LYS A 168 -9.66 -7.97 7.73
N GLY A 169 -10.19 -7.54 8.86
CA GLY A 169 -11.41 -6.73 8.97
C GLY A 169 -11.07 -5.32 9.41
N ALA A 170 -11.35 -4.31 8.59
CA ALA A 170 -11.05 -2.91 8.88
C ALA A 170 -12.31 -2.06 8.86
N THR A 171 -12.50 -1.20 9.85
CA THR A 171 -13.59 -0.20 9.87
C THR A 171 -13.24 1.02 9.02
N VAL A 172 -11.94 1.27 8.78
CA VAL A 172 -11.44 2.36 7.95
C VAL A 172 -10.57 1.81 6.84
N VAL A 173 -10.79 2.25 5.62
CA VAL A 173 -9.98 1.94 4.44
C VAL A 173 -9.37 3.22 3.85
N HIS A 174 -8.18 3.08 3.24
CA HIS A 174 -7.43 4.21 2.68
C HIS A 174 -7.73 4.49 1.21
N TYR A 175 -8.72 3.80 0.63
CA TYR A 175 -9.13 3.93 -0.77
C TYR A 175 -10.61 4.24 -0.89
N HIS A 176 -10.96 5.12 -1.82
CA HIS A 176 -12.31 5.21 -2.37
C HIS A 176 -12.47 4.14 -3.44
N ARG A 177 -13.54 3.36 -3.35
CA ARG A 177 -13.82 2.26 -4.29
C ARG A 177 -15.10 2.53 -5.04
N TYR A 178 -15.01 2.41 -6.34
CA TYR A 178 -16.15 2.51 -7.25
C TYR A 178 -15.95 1.61 -8.46
N SER A 179 -16.99 1.34 -9.19
CA SER A 179 -16.96 0.53 -10.39
C SER A 179 -17.32 1.36 -11.61
N ILE A 180 -16.66 1.03 -12.72
CA ILE A 180 -16.92 1.61 -14.05
C ILE A 180 -17.29 0.47 -14.99
N SER A 181 -18.35 0.65 -15.80
CA SER A 181 -18.75 -0.33 -16.81
C SER A 181 -17.67 -0.46 -17.89
N LYS A 182 -17.30 -1.69 -18.24
CA LYS A 182 -16.39 -1.96 -19.35
C LYS A 182 -17.16 -1.90 -20.67
N LYS A 183 -16.54 -1.42 -21.75
CA LYS A 183 -17.12 -1.42 -23.10
C LYS A 183 -17.50 -2.83 -23.61
N THR A 184 -16.82 -3.86 -23.10
CA THR A 184 -17.04 -5.28 -23.45
C THR A 184 -17.99 -6.02 -22.51
N GLY A 185 -18.68 -5.30 -21.63
CA GLY A 185 -19.50 -5.86 -20.55
C GLY A 185 -18.71 -6.14 -19.27
N GLY A 186 -19.41 -6.18 -18.13
CA GLY A 186 -18.84 -6.34 -16.80
C GLY A 186 -18.34 -5.04 -16.17
N LEU A 187 -17.83 -5.14 -14.93
CA LEU A 187 -17.38 -4.01 -14.14
C LEU A 187 -15.86 -3.97 -14.00
N ARG A 188 -15.32 -2.76 -13.95
CA ARG A 188 -13.94 -2.48 -13.59
C ARG A 188 -13.94 -1.81 -12.23
N TYR A 189 -13.36 -2.44 -11.24
CA TYR A 189 -13.25 -1.88 -9.89
C TYR A 189 -12.04 -0.97 -9.80
N ILE A 190 -12.30 0.29 -9.44
CA ILE A 190 -11.26 1.31 -9.24
C ILE A 190 -11.09 1.53 -7.75
N SER A 191 -9.85 1.62 -7.31
CA SER A 191 -9.45 1.94 -5.94
C SER A 191 -8.57 3.18 -5.97
N ALA A 192 -9.17 4.36 -5.78
CA ALA A 192 -8.46 5.64 -5.74
C ALA A 192 -7.98 5.91 -4.32
N PRO A 193 -6.70 6.22 -4.07
CA PRO A 193 -6.18 6.49 -2.74
C PRO A 193 -6.80 7.77 -2.16
N LYS A 194 -7.13 7.76 -0.87
CA LYS A 194 -7.55 8.95 -0.10
C LYS A 194 -6.36 9.89 0.10
N ALA A 195 -6.61 11.16 0.40
CA ALA A 195 -5.62 12.24 0.40
C ALA A 195 -4.28 11.88 1.09
N ALA A 196 -4.30 11.40 2.33
CA ALA A 196 -3.08 11.07 3.07
C ALA A 196 -2.27 9.92 2.41
N LEU A 197 -2.95 8.89 1.88
CA LEU A 197 -2.27 7.81 1.17
C LEU A 197 -1.79 8.28 -0.20
N ARG A 198 -2.59 9.12 -0.88
CA ARG A 198 -2.21 9.72 -2.17
C ARG A 198 -0.92 10.52 -2.04
N GLN A 199 -0.82 11.42 -1.06
CA GLN A 199 0.40 12.19 -0.79
C GLN A 199 1.63 11.28 -0.63
N ALA A 200 1.52 10.22 0.18
CA ALA A 200 2.62 9.28 0.37
C ALA A 200 2.98 8.53 -0.93
N GLN A 201 1.97 8.11 -1.72
CA GLN A 201 2.19 7.44 -3.00
C GLN A 201 2.76 8.37 -4.07
N GLU A 202 2.33 9.61 -4.14
CA GLU A 202 2.88 10.64 -5.06
C GLU A 202 4.35 10.91 -4.75
N TRP A 203 4.70 11.00 -3.46
CA TRP A 203 6.10 11.12 -3.06
C TRP A 203 6.92 9.90 -3.52
N VAL A 204 6.41 8.67 -3.31
CA VAL A 204 7.08 7.43 -3.78
C VAL A 204 7.23 7.44 -5.30
N LEU A 205 6.20 7.88 -6.02
CA LEU A 205 6.24 7.98 -7.48
C LEU A 205 7.32 8.94 -7.94
N GLN A 206 7.33 10.17 -7.43
CA GLN A 206 8.21 11.25 -7.88
C GLN A 206 9.67 11.04 -7.46
N ASN A 207 9.90 10.58 -6.23
CA ASN A 207 11.26 10.53 -5.66
C ASN A 207 11.93 9.17 -5.82
N ILE A 208 11.19 8.10 -6.10
CA ILE A 208 11.76 6.75 -6.25
C ILE A 208 11.46 6.19 -7.64
N LEU A 209 10.17 5.98 -7.97
CA LEU A 209 9.80 5.17 -9.13
C LEU A 209 10.12 5.86 -10.46
N SER A 210 9.87 7.17 -10.58
CA SER A 210 10.10 7.95 -11.80
C SER A 210 11.59 8.16 -12.12
N ARG A 211 12.46 7.93 -11.15
CA ARG A 211 13.93 8.03 -11.33
C ARG A 211 14.55 6.73 -11.85
N LEU A 212 13.78 5.65 -11.87
CA LEU A 212 14.27 4.34 -12.31
C LEU A 212 14.03 4.16 -13.83
N PRO A 213 15.01 3.65 -14.57
CA PRO A 213 14.89 3.49 -16.01
C PRO A 213 13.85 2.43 -16.37
N VAL A 214 13.06 2.72 -17.41
CA VAL A 214 12.05 1.84 -18.00
C VAL A 214 12.56 1.34 -19.36
N GLU A 215 12.21 0.11 -19.73
CA GLU A 215 12.65 -0.46 -21.01
C GLU A 215 12.09 0.33 -22.21
N PRO A 216 12.82 0.40 -23.33
CA PRO A 216 12.40 1.13 -24.52
C PRO A 216 11.06 0.69 -25.09
N GLN A 217 10.68 -0.56 -24.91
CA GLN A 217 9.46 -1.16 -25.42
C GLN A 217 8.19 -0.77 -24.65
N ALA A 218 8.33 -0.24 -23.41
CA ALA A 218 7.19 0.19 -22.62
C ALA A 218 6.76 1.60 -23.00
N HIS A 219 5.57 1.78 -23.55
CA HIS A 219 5.04 3.07 -23.97
C HIS A 219 3.90 3.60 -23.09
N GLY A 220 3.19 2.73 -22.37
CA GLY A 220 2.13 3.14 -21.46
C GLY A 220 2.67 3.71 -20.16
N PHE A 221 2.12 4.86 -19.72
CA PHE A 221 2.47 5.53 -18.46
C PHE A 221 3.95 5.93 -18.32
N VAL A 222 4.58 6.26 -19.41
CA VAL A 222 5.97 6.73 -19.47
C VAL A 222 5.97 8.15 -20.01
N LEU A 223 6.72 9.04 -19.37
CA LEU A 223 6.86 10.42 -19.80
C LEU A 223 7.37 10.45 -21.27
N GLU A 224 6.89 11.42 -22.07
CA GLU A 224 7.24 11.61 -23.49
C GLU A 224 6.86 10.45 -24.41
N ARG A 225 6.16 9.41 -23.91
CA ARG A 225 5.62 8.31 -24.73
C ARG A 225 4.10 8.37 -24.79
N SER A 226 3.54 7.94 -25.92
CA SER A 226 2.12 8.04 -26.19
C SER A 226 1.62 6.81 -26.95
N VAL A 227 0.31 6.76 -27.20
CA VAL A 227 -0.28 5.77 -28.10
C VAL A 227 0.28 5.85 -29.53
N VAL A 228 0.73 7.04 -29.96
CA VAL A 228 1.38 7.25 -31.26
C VAL A 228 2.76 6.62 -31.27
N SER A 229 3.60 6.92 -30.27
CA SER A 229 4.93 6.31 -30.15
C SER A 229 4.87 4.78 -30.04
N ASN A 230 3.81 4.25 -29.41
CA ASN A 230 3.55 2.81 -29.35
C ASN A 230 3.16 2.23 -30.71
N ALA A 231 2.40 2.96 -31.53
CA ALA A 231 1.89 2.50 -32.82
C ALA A 231 2.94 2.58 -33.97
N LEU A 232 3.87 3.54 -33.88
CA LEU A 232 4.85 3.82 -34.97
C LEU A 232 5.67 2.60 -35.41
N PRO A 233 6.23 1.73 -34.52
CA PRO A 233 7.01 0.56 -34.93
C PRO A 233 6.19 -0.48 -35.72
N HIS A 234 4.85 -0.40 -35.66
CA HIS A 234 3.93 -1.36 -36.21
C HIS A 234 3.27 -0.90 -37.53
N VAL A 235 3.70 0.23 -38.04
CA VAL A 235 3.16 0.81 -39.28
C VAL A 235 3.60 -0.01 -40.49
N ASN A 236 2.65 -0.20 -41.43
CA ASN A 236 2.89 -0.83 -42.74
C ASN A 236 3.46 -2.25 -42.65
N LYS A 237 3.00 -3.05 -41.69
CA LYS A 237 3.44 -4.44 -41.48
C LYS A 237 2.46 -5.43 -42.09
N ASN A 238 2.96 -6.58 -42.57
CA ASN A 238 2.12 -7.65 -43.10
C ASN A 238 1.23 -8.30 -42.05
N VAL A 239 1.69 -8.37 -40.82
CA VAL A 239 0.94 -8.91 -39.69
C VAL A 239 1.17 -8.07 -38.44
N VAL A 240 0.07 -7.78 -37.72
CA VAL A 240 0.06 -7.17 -36.38
C VAL A 240 -0.66 -8.12 -35.46
N ILE A 241 -0.07 -8.35 -34.28
CA ILE A 241 -0.57 -9.25 -33.25
C ILE A 241 -0.74 -8.44 -31.97
N ASN A 242 -1.94 -8.41 -31.43
CA ASN A 242 -2.20 -7.82 -30.10
C ASN A 242 -2.56 -8.93 -29.11
N LEU A 243 -1.94 -8.88 -27.94
CA LEU A 243 -2.25 -9.72 -26.79
C LEU A 243 -2.56 -8.83 -25.59
N ASP A 244 -3.51 -9.25 -24.78
CA ASP A 244 -3.91 -8.55 -23.55
C ASP A 244 -3.54 -9.43 -22.34
N LEU A 245 -2.93 -8.86 -21.31
CA LEU A 245 -2.59 -9.57 -20.08
C LEU A 245 -3.79 -9.61 -19.15
N LYS A 246 -4.16 -10.82 -18.72
CA LYS A 246 -5.27 -11.03 -17.79
C LYS A 246 -4.92 -10.49 -16.42
N ASP A 247 -5.84 -9.72 -15.82
CA ASP A 247 -5.76 -9.20 -14.46
C ASP A 247 -4.39 -8.58 -14.13
N PHE A 248 -3.86 -7.75 -15.04
CA PHE A 248 -2.50 -7.24 -15.04
C PHE A 248 -2.07 -6.64 -13.69
N PHE A 249 -2.78 -5.62 -13.17
CA PHE A 249 -2.47 -5.04 -11.86
C PHE A 249 -2.69 -6.03 -10.70
N PRO A 250 -3.82 -6.77 -10.63
CA PRO A 250 -4.04 -7.77 -9.59
C PRO A 250 -3.06 -8.95 -9.60
N SER A 251 -2.39 -9.25 -10.71
CA SER A 251 -1.37 -10.30 -10.79
C SER A 251 -0.07 -9.93 -10.07
N ILE A 252 0.13 -8.64 -9.77
CA ILE A 252 1.32 -8.14 -9.10
C ILE A 252 1.08 -8.08 -7.59
N THR A 253 1.65 -9.05 -6.88
CA THR A 253 1.48 -9.23 -5.44
C THR A 253 2.39 -8.32 -4.62
N PHE A 254 2.05 -8.12 -3.35
CA PHE A 254 2.90 -7.45 -2.36
C PHE A 254 4.36 -7.95 -2.37
N ARG A 255 4.56 -9.27 -2.49
CA ARG A 255 5.91 -9.86 -2.50
C ARG A 255 6.73 -9.37 -3.68
N ARG A 256 6.12 -9.26 -4.86
CA ARG A 256 6.80 -8.74 -6.06
C ARG A 256 7.16 -7.26 -5.89
N VAL A 257 6.24 -6.45 -5.37
CA VAL A 257 6.48 -5.02 -5.10
C VAL A 257 7.56 -4.81 -4.06
N LYS A 258 7.54 -5.56 -2.95
CA LYS A 258 8.61 -5.55 -1.95
C LYS A 258 9.96 -5.96 -2.54
N GLY A 259 9.98 -7.00 -3.37
CA GLY A 259 11.17 -7.46 -4.08
C GLY A 259 11.76 -6.38 -4.99
N LEU A 260 10.92 -5.59 -5.67
CA LEU A 260 11.36 -4.45 -6.47
C LEU A 260 12.13 -3.42 -5.61
N PHE A 261 11.55 -2.97 -4.49
CA PHE A 261 12.20 -2.00 -3.62
C PHE A 261 13.51 -2.54 -3.01
N ARG A 262 13.57 -3.82 -2.67
CA ARG A 262 14.82 -4.47 -2.24
C ARG A 262 15.89 -4.49 -3.33
N GLN A 263 15.51 -4.83 -4.55
CA GLN A 263 16.43 -4.84 -5.69
C GLN A 263 16.99 -3.46 -6.02
N VAL A 264 16.24 -2.41 -5.69
CA VAL A 264 16.66 -1.02 -5.85
C VAL A 264 17.73 -0.63 -4.82
N GLY A 265 17.75 -1.26 -3.63
CA GLY A 265 18.72 -1.03 -2.57
C GLY A 265 18.10 -0.76 -1.19
N TYR A 266 16.77 -0.70 -1.07
CA TYR A 266 16.14 -0.49 0.23
C TYR A 266 16.22 -1.76 1.10
N GLY A 267 16.53 -1.56 2.39
CA GLY A 267 16.50 -2.62 3.40
C GLY A 267 15.11 -3.23 3.54
N GLU A 268 15.04 -4.42 4.11
CA GLU A 268 13.80 -5.20 4.25
C GLU A 268 12.69 -4.42 4.95
N HIS A 269 13.04 -3.61 5.96
CA HIS A 269 12.12 -2.75 6.71
C HIS A 269 11.44 -1.73 5.79
N VAL A 270 12.24 -0.89 5.13
CA VAL A 270 11.75 0.19 4.26
C VAL A 270 11.03 -0.37 3.05
N ALA A 271 11.57 -1.43 2.43
CA ALA A 271 10.92 -2.09 1.29
C ALA A 271 9.53 -2.66 1.67
N THR A 272 9.38 -3.19 2.90
CA THR A 272 8.07 -3.65 3.40
C THR A 272 7.09 -2.49 3.54
N VAL A 273 7.51 -1.39 4.14
CA VAL A 273 6.67 -0.19 4.34
C VAL A 273 6.25 0.42 3.00
N LEU A 274 7.19 0.60 2.06
CA LEU A 274 6.91 1.09 0.70
C LEU A 274 5.94 0.19 -0.05
N ALA A 275 6.13 -1.14 0.04
CA ALA A 275 5.22 -2.10 -0.60
C ALA A 275 3.81 -2.07 0.02
N LEU A 276 3.68 -1.85 1.34
CA LEU A 276 2.39 -1.70 2.01
C LEU A 276 1.67 -0.41 1.59
N LEU A 277 2.39 0.69 1.37
CA LEU A 277 1.81 1.93 0.84
C LEU A 277 1.27 1.75 -0.59
N CYS A 278 1.93 0.91 -1.41
CA CYS A 278 1.60 0.76 -2.82
C CYS A 278 0.64 -0.40 -3.13
N THR A 279 0.30 -1.24 -2.17
CA THR A 279 -0.56 -2.41 -2.39
C THR A 279 -1.77 -2.42 -1.46
N GLU A 280 -2.85 -3.07 -1.90
CA GLU A 280 -4.08 -3.22 -1.11
C GLU A 280 -4.71 -4.59 -1.40
N PRO A 281 -5.27 -5.30 -0.40
CA PRO A 281 -6.06 -6.50 -0.68
C PRO A 281 -7.43 -6.10 -1.26
N PRO A 282 -8.01 -6.89 -2.16
CA PRO A 282 -9.44 -6.78 -2.48
C PRO A 282 -10.26 -6.85 -1.18
N ARG A 283 -11.29 -6.00 -1.04
CA ARG A 283 -12.12 -5.98 0.16
C ARG A 283 -13.60 -5.94 -0.20
N VAL A 284 -14.42 -6.58 0.62
CA VAL A 284 -15.88 -6.49 0.57
C VAL A 284 -16.38 -5.80 1.84
N ALA A 285 -17.32 -4.88 1.67
CA ALA A 285 -18.02 -4.27 2.79
C ALA A 285 -19.04 -5.28 3.33
N THR A 286 -19.00 -5.55 4.63
CA THR A 286 -19.90 -6.47 5.34
C THR A 286 -20.34 -5.81 6.62
N GLU A 287 -21.63 -5.84 6.92
CA GLU A 287 -22.16 -5.31 8.16
C GLU A 287 -22.20 -6.42 9.22
N LEU A 288 -21.75 -6.09 10.42
CA LEU A 288 -21.81 -6.94 11.61
C LEU A 288 -22.08 -6.06 12.83
N ASP A 289 -23.08 -6.40 13.62
CA ASP A 289 -23.49 -5.68 14.84
C ASP A 289 -23.69 -4.16 14.59
N GLY A 290 -24.37 -3.78 13.49
CA GLY A 290 -24.63 -2.41 13.11
C GLY A 290 -23.39 -1.60 12.69
N LYS A 291 -22.23 -2.29 12.48
CA LYS A 291 -20.98 -1.65 12.01
C LYS A 291 -20.55 -2.23 10.66
N VAL A 292 -20.13 -1.35 9.77
CA VAL A 292 -19.59 -1.75 8.47
C VAL A 292 -18.10 -2.08 8.61
N TYR A 293 -17.74 -3.29 8.25
CA TYR A 293 -16.38 -3.77 8.16
C TYR A 293 -16.00 -4.00 6.69
N HIS A 294 -14.78 -3.65 6.34
CA HIS A 294 -14.19 -3.95 5.04
C HIS A 294 -13.28 -5.17 5.18
N VAL A 295 -13.81 -6.34 4.80
CA VAL A 295 -13.11 -7.62 4.94
C VAL A 295 -12.18 -7.84 3.76
N ALA A 296 -10.90 -8.14 4.04
CA ALA A 296 -9.90 -8.44 3.02
C ALA A 296 -10.12 -9.84 2.43
N LEU A 297 -10.23 -9.91 1.10
CA LEU A 297 -10.35 -11.13 0.34
C LEU A 297 -9.03 -11.45 -0.38
N GLY A 298 -8.27 -12.39 0.13
CA GLY A 298 -7.02 -12.81 -0.49
C GLY A 298 -5.81 -11.91 -0.17
N GLN A 299 -4.79 -12.02 -1.00
CA GLN A 299 -3.52 -11.33 -0.79
C GLN A 299 -3.53 -9.88 -1.28
N ARG A 300 -2.57 -9.07 -0.76
CA ARG A 300 -2.37 -7.71 -1.22
C ARG A 300 -1.77 -7.70 -2.62
N VAL A 301 -2.33 -6.86 -3.49
CA VAL A 301 -1.96 -6.71 -4.90
C VAL A 301 -1.90 -5.23 -5.27
N LEU A 302 -1.40 -4.88 -6.45
CA LEU A 302 -1.49 -3.50 -6.95
C LEU A 302 -2.95 -3.12 -7.20
N PRO A 303 -3.43 -2.02 -6.61
CA PRO A 303 -4.76 -1.51 -6.86
C PRO A 303 -4.85 -0.84 -8.24
N GLN A 304 -5.97 -1.02 -8.91
CA GLN A 304 -6.28 -0.27 -10.12
C GLN A 304 -6.81 1.12 -9.74
N GLY A 305 -6.05 2.17 -10.06
CA GLY A 305 -6.39 3.56 -9.72
C GLY A 305 -5.43 4.25 -8.74
N ALA A 306 -4.42 3.53 -8.21
CA ALA A 306 -3.34 4.18 -7.45
C ALA A 306 -2.30 4.77 -8.40
N CYS A 307 -1.76 5.95 -8.07
CA CYS A 307 -0.78 6.66 -8.90
C CYS A 307 0.55 5.89 -9.06
N THR A 308 0.93 5.06 -8.09
CA THR A 308 2.16 4.25 -8.14
C THR A 308 2.04 2.98 -8.99
N SER A 309 0.82 2.45 -9.19
CA SER A 309 0.63 1.15 -9.85
C SER A 309 1.21 1.10 -11.28
N PRO A 310 1.02 2.11 -12.14
CA PRO A 310 1.59 2.11 -13.48
C PRO A 310 3.13 2.08 -13.51
N ALA A 311 3.78 2.88 -12.69
CA ALA A 311 5.25 2.92 -12.63
C ALA A 311 5.83 1.60 -12.08
N ILE A 312 5.23 1.03 -11.03
CA ILE A 312 5.64 -0.26 -10.47
C ILE A 312 5.49 -1.37 -11.50
N THR A 313 4.38 -1.40 -12.28
CA THR A 313 4.20 -2.41 -13.33
C THR A 313 5.28 -2.32 -14.40
N ASN A 314 5.62 -1.11 -14.86
CA ASN A 314 6.66 -0.92 -15.86
C ASN A 314 8.02 -1.40 -15.36
N LEU A 315 8.38 -1.12 -14.10
CA LEU A 315 9.64 -1.57 -13.51
C LEU A 315 9.70 -3.09 -13.32
N LEU A 316 8.61 -3.72 -12.91
CA LEU A 316 8.53 -5.18 -12.76
C LEU A 316 8.50 -5.92 -14.09
N CYS A 317 7.98 -5.29 -15.15
CA CYS A 317 7.97 -5.84 -16.49
C CYS A 317 9.30 -5.71 -17.25
N ARG A 318 10.33 -5.05 -16.71
CA ARG A 318 11.64 -4.88 -17.39
C ARG A 318 12.23 -6.20 -17.90
N ARG A 319 12.20 -7.24 -17.09
CA ARG A 319 12.68 -8.56 -17.50
C ARG A 319 11.80 -9.19 -18.57
N LEU A 320 10.48 -9.07 -18.44
CA LEU A 320 9.50 -9.49 -19.43
C LEU A 320 9.77 -8.80 -20.76
N ASP A 321 9.88 -7.47 -20.76
CA ASP A 321 10.08 -6.65 -21.97
C ASP A 321 11.38 -7.04 -22.69
N ARG A 322 12.49 -7.20 -21.96
CA ARG A 322 13.77 -7.65 -22.55
C ARG A 322 13.67 -9.03 -23.20
N ARG A 323 13.01 -9.99 -22.55
CA ARG A 323 12.82 -11.33 -23.08
C ARG A 323 11.93 -11.34 -24.32
N LEU A 324 10.82 -10.57 -24.29
CA LEU A 324 9.91 -10.47 -25.43
C LEU A 324 10.54 -9.71 -26.59
N ALA A 325 11.32 -8.66 -26.34
CA ALA A 325 12.06 -7.94 -27.37
C ALA A 325 13.12 -8.83 -28.04
N GLY A 326 13.86 -9.63 -27.23
CA GLY A 326 14.82 -10.61 -27.78
C GLY A 326 14.15 -11.69 -28.62
N LEU A 327 12.99 -12.19 -28.18
CA LEU A 327 12.18 -13.14 -28.95
C LEU A 327 11.67 -12.51 -30.25
N ALA A 328 11.13 -11.29 -30.18
CA ALA A 328 10.64 -10.57 -31.36
C ALA A 328 11.74 -10.38 -32.39
N LYS A 329 12.91 -9.88 -31.96
CA LYS A 329 14.08 -9.70 -32.83
C LYS A 329 14.51 -11.00 -33.52
N ARG A 330 14.49 -12.15 -32.83
CA ARG A 330 14.82 -13.46 -33.41
C ARG A 330 13.90 -13.90 -34.54
N HIS A 331 12.65 -13.42 -34.54
CA HIS A 331 11.63 -13.75 -35.53
C HIS A 331 11.36 -12.63 -36.51
N ASP A 332 12.17 -11.56 -36.53
CA ASP A 332 11.98 -10.34 -37.34
C ASP A 332 10.64 -9.63 -37.08
N PHE A 333 10.26 -9.56 -35.80
CA PHE A 333 9.11 -8.81 -35.32
C PHE A 333 9.54 -7.59 -34.52
N ALA A 334 8.84 -6.49 -34.66
CA ALA A 334 8.84 -5.40 -33.71
C ALA A 334 7.98 -5.76 -32.50
N TYR A 335 8.36 -5.27 -31.31
CA TYR A 335 7.62 -5.46 -30.07
C TYR A 335 7.50 -4.15 -29.30
N THR A 336 6.28 -3.85 -28.86
CA THR A 336 6.02 -2.77 -27.89
C THR A 336 4.98 -3.22 -26.85
N ARG A 337 4.94 -2.52 -25.70
CA ARG A 337 3.95 -2.73 -24.66
C ARG A 337 3.32 -1.42 -24.22
N TYR A 338 2.00 -1.38 -24.20
CA TYR A 338 1.23 -0.27 -23.63
C TYR A 338 0.40 -0.79 -22.45
N ALA A 339 0.88 -0.62 -21.22
CA ALA A 339 0.31 -1.20 -19.99
C ALA A 339 0.22 -2.74 -20.08
N ASP A 340 -1.01 -3.27 -20.16
CA ASP A 340 -1.35 -4.69 -20.33
C ASP A 340 -1.43 -5.15 -21.80
N ASP A 341 -1.42 -4.22 -22.75
CA ASP A 341 -1.45 -4.54 -24.17
C ASP A 341 -0.04 -4.78 -24.72
N LEU A 342 0.22 -5.98 -25.22
CA LEU A 342 1.45 -6.37 -25.92
C LEU A 342 1.20 -6.37 -27.42
N THR A 343 2.03 -5.69 -28.19
CA THR A 343 1.92 -5.65 -29.65
C THR A 343 3.16 -6.19 -30.31
N PHE A 344 2.98 -7.12 -31.26
CA PHE A 344 4.03 -7.62 -32.13
C PHE A 344 3.65 -7.36 -33.59
N SER A 345 4.62 -7.03 -34.43
CA SER A 345 4.35 -6.87 -35.88
C SER A 345 5.57 -7.24 -36.70
N GLY A 346 5.36 -7.77 -37.90
CA GLY A 346 6.42 -8.19 -38.78
C GLY A 346 5.90 -8.56 -40.18
N GLU A 347 6.84 -9.00 -41.03
CA GLU A 347 6.55 -9.38 -42.42
C GLU A 347 6.19 -10.87 -42.53
N ASN A 348 6.74 -11.72 -41.65
CA ASN A 348 6.60 -13.16 -41.73
C ASN A 348 5.34 -13.70 -41.05
N GLY A 349 4.23 -13.74 -41.73
CA GLY A 349 2.97 -14.29 -41.23
C GLY A 349 3.02 -15.80 -40.89
N LYS A 350 3.97 -16.57 -41.42
CA LYS A 350 4.13 -18.01 -41.09
C LYS A 350 4.76 -18.23 -39.70
N ALA A 351 5.50 -17.27 -39.19
CA ALA A 351 6.14 -17.36 -37.88
C ALA A 351 5.19 -17.11 -36.70
N VAL A 352 3.98 -16.59 -36.93
CA VAL A 352 3.02 -16.17 -35.89
C VAL A 352 2.73 -17.27 -34.86
N GLY A 353 2.47 -18.49 -35.31
CA GLY A 353 2.18 -19.62 -34.38
C GLY A 353 3.33 -19.96 -33.44
N ARG A 354 4.56 -19.95 -33.96
CA ARG A 354 5.78 -20.18 -33.15
C ARG A 354 6.03 -19.04 -32.17
N LEU A 355 5.90 -17.80 -32.64
CA LEU A 355 6.04 -16.60 -31.82
C LEU A 355 5.06 -16.64 -30.64
N LEU A 356 3.75 -16.83 -30.89
CA LEU A 356 2.72 -16.88 -29.85
C LEU A 356 2.96 -17.98 -28.82
N ARG A 357 3.42 -19.17 -29.24
CA ARG A 357 3.76 -20.26 -28.32
C ARG A 357 4.89 -19.84 -27.36
N SER A 358 5.94 -19.24 -27.90
CA SER A 358 7.08 -18.76 -27.10
C SER A 358 6.71 -17.59 -26.20
N VAL A 359 5.87 -16.63 -26.69
CA VAL A 359 5.34 -15.53 -25.88
C VAL A 359 4.58 -16.07 -24.67
N ARG A 360 3.68 -17.04 -24.85
CA ARG A 360 2.91 -17.67 -23.76
C ARG A 360 3.81 -18.31 -22.71
N SER A 361 4.84 -19.03 -23.14
CA SER A 361 5.83 -19.63 -22.25
C SER A 361 6.57 -18.57 -21.44
N ILE A 362 6.99 -17.47 -22.07
CA ILE A 362 7.64 -16.36 -21.37
C ILE A 362 6.67 -15.71 -20.37
N LEU A 363 5.44 -15.43 -20.77
CA LEU A 363 4.43 -14.83 -19.89
C LEU A 363 4.22 -15.67 -18.63
N THR A 364 4.01 -16.98 -18.79
CA THR A 364 3.83 -17.91 -17.67
C THR A 364 5.05 -17.92 -16.74
N SER A 365 6.26 -17.94 -17.28
CA SER A 365 7.50 -17.93 -16.49
C SER A 365 7.75 -16.61 -15.75
N GLU A 366 7.18 -15.51 -16.21
CA GLU A 366 7.20 -14.18 -15.56
C GLU A 366 5.99 -13.95 -14.62
N GLY A 367 5.12 -14.96 -14.47
CA GLY A 367 3.93 -14.89 -13.59
C GLY A 367 2.78 -14.08 -14.15
N PHE A 368 2.66 -14.00 -15.49
CA PHE A 368 1.54 -13.39 -16.19
C PHE A 368 0.76 -14.42 -17.00
N ALA A 369 -0.49 -14.12 -17.28
CA ALA A 369 -1.35 -14.91 -18.14
C ALA A 369 -1.92 -14.05 -19.27
N GLU A 370 -1.97 -14.61 -20.49
CA GLU A 370 -2.66 -14.04 -21.63
C GLU A 370 -4.18 -14.11 -21.43
N HIS A 371 -4.92 -13.16 -21.98
CA HIS A 371 -6.37 -13.22 -22.10
C HIS A 371 -6.75 -13.80 -23.48
N PRO A 372 -7.00 -15.11 -23.64
CA PRO A 372 -7.04 -15.78 -24.95
C PRO A 372 -8.10 -15.20 -25.90
N ARG A 373 -9.26 -14.77 -25.35
CA ARG A 373 -10.37 -14.21 -26.13
C ARG A 373 -10.07 -12.82 -26.69
N LYS A 374 -9.00 -12.13 -26.23
CA LYS A 374 -8.63 -10.80 -26.68
C LYS A 374 -7.42 -10.79 -27.61
N THR A 375 -6.75 -11.92 -27.79
CA THR A 375 -5.64 -12.04 -28.75
C THR A 375 -6.17 -11.90 -30.17
N LYS A 376 -5.59 -10.96 -30.91
CA LYS A 376 -5.97 -10.66 -32.30
C LYS A 376 -4.74 -10.76 -33.19
N VAL A 377 -4.90 -11.45 -34.33
CA VAL A 377 -3.92 -11.49 -35.40
C VAL A 377 -4.52 -10.81 -36.60
N MET A 378 -4.00 -9.67 -36.98
CA MET A 378 -4.52 -8.82 -38.06
C MET A 378 -3.52 -8.83 -39.20
N ARG A 379 -3.99 -9.23 -40.40
CA ARG A 379 -3.20 -9.24 -41.63
C ARG A 379 -3.39 -7.95 -42.43
N ARG A 380 -2.48 -7.64 -43.34
CA ARG A 380 -2.51 -6.39 -44.16
C ARG A 380 -3.82 -6.15 -44.90
N ALA A 381 -4.49 -7.21 -45.32
CA ALA A 381 -5.79 -7.13 -45.99
C ALA A 381 -6.93 -6.66 -45.07
N SER A 382 -6.74 -6.72 -43.76
CA SER A 382 -7.70 -6.24 -42.76
C SER A 382 -7.21 -4.96 -42.09
N ARG A 383 -8.12 -4.30 -41.39
CA ARG A 383 -7.75 -3.16 -40.53
C ARG A 383 -6.82 -3.63 -39.43
N GLN A 384 -5.61 -3.11 -39.41
CA GLN A 384 -4.63 -3.31 -38.33
C GLN A 384 -4.74 -2.17 -37.34
N GLU A 385 -4.86 -2.51 -36.07
CA GLU A 385 -5.07 -1.54 -34.98
C GLU A 385 -4.11 -1.79 -33.84
N VAL A 386 -3.47 -0.72 -33.33
CA VAL A 386 -2.58 -0.72 -32.18
C VAL A 386 -3.02 0.39 -31.23
N THR A 387 -3.36 0.07 -29.99
CA THR A 387 -3.85 1.03 -28.97
C THR A 387 -4.93 2.00 -29.50
N GLY A 388 -5.86 1.48 -30.33
CA GLY A 388 -6.95 2.27 -30.92
C GLY A 388 -6.60 3.02 -32.19
N LEU A 389 -5.35 3.00 -32.65
CA LEU A 389 -4.90 3.64 -33.89
C LEU A 389 -4.80 2.64 -35.02
N THR A 390 -5.26 3.02 -36.21
CA THR A 390 -5.05 2.23 -37.43
C THR A 390 -3.62 2.42 -37.93
N VAL A 391 -2.90 1.33 -38.23
CA VAL A 391 -1.46 1.33 -38.58
C VAL A 391 -1.16 0.76 -39.98
N ASN A 392 -2.15 0.51 -40.82
CA ASN A 392 -1.93 -0.09 -42.15
C ASN A 392 -0.95 0.70 -43.02
N VAL A 393 -0.98 2.03 -43.01
CA VAL A 393 -0.11 2.92 -43.82
C VAL A 393 0.61 3.92 -42.92
N ARG A 394 -0.10 4.53 -42.00
CA ARG A 394 0.40 5.48 -41.01
C ARG A 394 -0.50 5.43 -39.77
N PRO A 395 -0.04 5.91 -38.60
CA PRO A 395 -0.92 5.98 -37.45
C PRO A 395 -2.07 6.94 -37.75
N THR A 396 -3.31 6.46 -37.66
CA THR A 396 -4.49 7.31 -37.90
C THR A 396 -5.62 6.93 -36.97
N VAL A 397 -6.44 7.91 -36.65
CA VAL A 397 -7.73 7.69 -35.98
C VAL A 397 -8.72 7.08 -36.99
N SER A 398 -9.66 6.27 -36.50
CA SER A 398 -10.63 5.61 -37.42
C SER A 398 -11.40 6.62 -38.26
N ARG A 399 -11.70 6.24 -39.53
CA ARG A 399 -12.50 7.08 -40.43
C ARG A 399 -13.88 7.40 -39.86
N LYS A 400 -14.46 6.47 -39.10
CA LYS A 400 -15.75 6.64 -38.41
C LYS A 400 -15.67 7.77 -37.39
N GLU A 401 -14.63 7.80 -36.56
CA GLU A 401 -14.41 8.83 -35.54
C GLU A 401 -14.24 10.21 -36.17
N VAL A 402 -13.40 10.32 -37.21
CA VAL A 402 -13.20 11.60 -37.94
C VAL A 402 -14.48 12.10 -38.59
N ARG A 403 -15.28 11.21 -39.21
CA ARG A 403 -16.59 11.58 -39.78
C ARG A 403 -17.56 12.07 -38.68
N GLN A 404 -17.61 11.36 -37.56
CA GLN A 404 -18.46 11.75 -36.45
C GLN A 404 -18.08 13.13 -35.89
N LEU A 405 -16.78 13.39 -35.71
CA LEU A 405 -16.31 14.70 -35.26
C LEU A 405 -16.67 15.82 -36.22
N ARG A 406 -16.49 15.60 -37.56
CA ARG A 406 -16.90 16.55 -38.56
C ARG A 406 -18.40 16.88 -38.51
N ALA A 407 -19.24 15.84 -38.34
CA ALA A 407 -20.69 16.03 -38.26
C ALA A 407 -21.06 16.79 -36.99
N ILE A 408 -20.46 16.45 -35.84
CA ILE A 408 -20.69 17.16 -34.58
C ILE A 408 -20.29 18.64 -34.71
N ILE A 409 -19.10 18.94 -35.21
CA ILE A 409 -18.60 20.32 -35.39
C ILE A 409 -19.50 21.11 -36.32
N HIS A 410 -19.91 20.51 -37.42
CA HIS A 410 -20.84 21.14 -38.37
C HIS A 410 -22.20 21.47 -37.73
N ASN A 411 -22.74 20.53 -36.93
CA ASN A 411 -24.01 20.75 -36.24
C ASN A 411 -23.89 21.77 -35.08
N VAL A 412 -22.75 21.80 -34.38
CA VAL A 412 -22.45 22.84 -33.38
C VAL A 412 -22.50 24.23 -34.01
N ALA A 413 -21.91 24.40 -35.20
CA ALA A 413 -21.93 25.67 -35.91
C ALA A 413 -23.35 26.13 -36.33
N ARG A 414 -24.29 25.19 -36.55
CA ARG A 414 -25.65 25.47 -36.98
C ARG A 414 -26.68 25.57 -35.85
N HIS A 415 -26.52 24.74 -34.85
CA HIS A 415 -27.55 24.49 -33.84
C HIS A 415 -27.07 24.71 -32.41
N GLY A 416 -25.83 25.18 -32.24
CA GLY A 416 -25.19 25.38 -30.93
C GLY A 416 -24.65 24.12 -30.31
N LEU A 417 -23.80 24.29 -29.27
CA LEU A 417 -23.07 23.24 -28.61
C LEU A 417 -23.98 22.23 -27.89
N GLU A 418 -24.99 22.75 -27.17
CA GLU A 418 -25.92 21.93 -26.36
C GLU A 418 -26.74 20.97 -27.22
N SER A 419 -27.04 21.30 -28.47
CA SER A 419 -27.79 20.44 -29.40
C SER A 419 -27.08 19.11 -29.71
N GLN A 420 -25.76 19.05 -29.50
CA GLN A 420 -24.92 17.88 -29.75
C GLN A 420 -24.51 17.12 -28.46
N ASN A 421 -24.85 17.64 -27.29
CA ASN A 421 -24.58 16.99 -26.02
C ASN A 421 -25.61 15.89 -25.67
N ARG A 422 -25.70 14.85 -26.50
CA ARG A 422 -26.69 13.77 -26.40
C ARG A 422 -26.48 12.87 -25.16
N SER A 423 -25.34 12.98 -24.48
CA SER A 423 -24.96 12.15 -23.33
C SER A 423 -24.94 12.94 -22.03
N ASP A 424 -25.48 14.16 -21.99
CA ASP A 424 -25.47 15.07 -20.83
C ASP A 424 -24.10 15.18 -20.18
N HIS A 425 -23.05 15.33 -21.02
CA HIS A 425 -21.70 15.47 -20.50
C HIS A 425 -21.55 16.83 -19.81
N PRO A 426 -21.11 16.90 -18.53
CA PRO A 426 -21.08 18.15 -17.76
C PRO A 426 -20.14 19.22 -18.35
N ASP A 427 -19.09 18.81 -19.06
CA ASP A 427 -18.19 19.66 -19.84
C ASP A 427 -18.08 19.10 -21.27
N PHE A 428 -19.10 19.33 -22.07
CA PHE A 428 -19.14 18.82 -23.44
C PHE A 428 -18.16 19.57 -24.35
N GLU A 429 -17.95 20.86 -24.13
CA GLU A 429 -16.96 21.64 -24.88
C GLU A 429 -15.54 21.09 -24.67
N GLY A 430 -15.11 20.95 -23.43
CA GLY A 430 -13.82 20.38 -23.07
C GLY A 430 -13.65 18.96 -23.62
N HIS A 431 -14.71 18.14 -23.54
CA HIS A 431 -14.72 16.80 -24.14
C HIS A 431 -14.51 16.84 -25.67
N LEU A 432 -15.23 17.71 -26.38
CA LEU A 432 -15.11 17.84 -27.83
C LEU A 432 -13.74 18.37 -28.26
N ARG A 433 -13.23 19.39 -27.56
CA ARG A 433 -11.86 19.92 -27.76
C ARG A 433 -10.82 18.81 -27.53
N GLY A 434 -10.92 18.03 -26.48
CA GLY A 434 -10.04 16.90 -26.20
C GLY A 434 -10.03 15.86 -27.32
N ARG A 435 -11.19 15.51 -27.88
CA ARG A 435 -11.29 14.58 -29.00
C ARG A 435 -10.63 15.13 -30.29
N VAL A 436 -10.81 16.41 -30.59
CA VAL A 436 -10.17 17.05 -31.76
C VAL A 436 -8.66 17.14 -31.57
N GLN A 437 -8.18 17.52 -30.39
CA GLN A 437 -6.75 17.52 -30.04
C GLN A 437 -6.12 16.14 -30.16
N PHE A 438 -6.84 15.09 -29.74
CA PHE A 438 -6.38 13.72 -29.93
C PHE A 438 -6.17 13.37 -31.39
N VAL A 439 -7.12 13.73 -32.27
CA VAL A 439 -6.96 13.53 -33.73
C VAL A 439 -5.77 14.31 -34.27
N ARG A 440 -5.56 15.56 -33.81
CA ARG A 440 -4.42 16.40 -34.19
C ARG A 440 -3.08 15.79 -33.74
N MET A 441 -3.00 15.29 -32.54
CA MET A 441 -1.80 14.61 -32.02
C MET A 441 -1.43 13.38 -32.85
N VAL A 442 -2.43 12.61 -33.31
CA VAL A 442 -2.22 11.37 -34.09
C VAL A 442 -1.97 11.64 -35.55
N ASP A 443 -2.73 12.53 -36.16
CA ASP A 443 -2.72 12.86 -37.60
C ASP A 443 -2.93 14.37 -37.77
N PRO A 444 -1.84 15.16 -37.71
CA PRO A 444 -1.94 16.62 -37.85
C PRO A 444 -2.65 17.08 -39.12
N GLN A 445 -2.43 16.38 -40.24
CA GLN A 445 -3.08 16.73 -41.54
C GLN A 445 -4.61 16.68 -41.46
N ARG A 446 -5.18 15.80 -40.66
CA ARG A 446 -6.63 15.70 -40.42
C ARG A 446 -7.10 16.49 -39.25
N GLY A 447 -6.27 16.66 -38.23
CA GLY A 447 -6.61 17.33 -36.98
C GLY A 447 -6.62 18.84 -37.07
N GLU A 448 -5.67 19.46 -37.79
CA GLU A 448 -5.61 20.93 -37.94
C GLU A 448 -6.90 21.51 -38.59
N PRO A 449 -7.43 20.95 -39.71
CA PRO A 449 -8.69 21.43 -40.25
C PRO A 449 -9.89 21.24 -39.30
N LEU A 450 -9.91 20.16 -38.51
CA LEU A 450 -10.94 19.94 -37.48
C LEU A 450 -10.88 20.96 -36.38
N LEU A 451 -9.66 21.28 -35.89
CA LEU A 451 -9.46 22.28 -34.87
C LEU A 451 -9.88 23.67 -35.32
N ALA A 452 -9.46 24.06 -36.52
CA ALA A 452 -9.87 25.33 -37.11
C ALA A 452 -11.41 25.44 -37.31
N ALA A 453 -12.05 24.35 -37.75
CA ALA A 453 -13.51 24.27 -37.86
C ALA A 453 -14.20 24.38 -36.48
N LEU A 454 -13.65 23.72 -35.45
CA LEU A 454 -14.17 23.78 -34.08
C LEU A 454 -14.06 25.20 -33.51
N HIS A 455 -12.93 25.88 -33.67
CA HIS A 455 -12.76 27.27 -33.18
C HIS A 455 -13.78 28.21 -33.83
N ARG A 456 -13.98 28.08 -35.13
CA ARG A 456 -15.03 28.86 -35.85
C ARG A 456 -16.43 28.56 -35.35
N ALA A 457 -16.75 27.28 -35.09
CA ALA A 457 -18.06 26.88 -34.56
C ALA A 457 -18.35 27.36 -33.16
N LEU A 458 -17.32 27.54 -32.33
CA LEU A 458 -17.42 28.03 -30.95
C LEU A 458 -17.22 29.55 -30.81
N GLY A 459 -16.95 30.26 -31.93
CA GLY A 459 -16.68 31.71 -31.89
C GLY A 459 -15.37 32.09 -31.17
N THR A 460 -14.46 31.17 -30.97
CA THR A 460 -13.16 31.39 -30.29
C THR A 460 -12.06 31.63 -31.34
N SER A 461 -11.31 32.73 -31.20
CA SER A 461 -10.12 32.98 -32.04
C SER A 461 -9.01 31.96 -31.73
N ALA A 462 -8.15 31.67 -32.74
CA ALA A 462 -7.09 30.68 -32.67
C ALA A 462 -5.95 30.96 -31.64
N GLY A 463 -6.15 31.88 -30.70
CA GLY A 463 -5.09 32.40 -29.77
C GLY A 463 -5.11 31.89 -28.35
N ASP A 464 -6.17 31.22 -27.84
CA ASP A 464 -6.31 30.91 -26.41
C ASP A 464 -6.03 29.42 -26.05
N GLY A 465 -4.96 28.88 -26.56
CA GLY A 465 -4.63 27.45 -26.39
C GLY A 465 -3.32 27.11 -25.67
N THR A 466 -2.71 28.06 -24.94
CA THR A 466 -1.52 27.78 -24.10
C THR A 466 -1.71 28.27 -22.68
N ALA A 467 -2.59 27.62 -21.93
CA ALA A 467 -2.65 27.80 -20.50
C ALA A 467 -2.83 26.46 -19.78
N ASN A 468 -1.77 26.09 -19.07
CA ASN A 468 -1.73 25.21 -17.88
C ASN A 468 -2.27 23.77 -17.99
N ILE A 469 -1.34 22.86 -18.27
CA ILE A 469 -1.32 21.56 -17.63
C ILE A 469 -0.04 21.54 -16.75
N SER A 470 -0.17 22.00 -15.51
CA SER A 470 0.77 21.75 -14.42
C SER A 470 0.27 20.58 -13.58
#